data_3f96a6e77f06290f04ce4d2a609f03de
#
_entry.id   3f96a6e77f06290f04ce4d2a609f03de
#
_cell.length_a   1.000
_cell.length_b   1.000
_cell.length_c   1.000
_cell.angle_alpha   90.00
_cell.angle_beta   90.00
_cell.angle_gamma   90.00
#
_symmetry.space_group_name_H-M   'P 1'
#
loop_
_entity.id
_entity.type
_entity.pdbx_description
1 polymer ?
#
loop_
_entity_poly.entity_id
_entity_poly.type
_entity_poly.pdbx_seq_one_letter_code
_entity_poly.pdbx_strand_id
1 'polypeptide(L)'
;MLENEVRPLVEAFLKERGLTLSPDKTRLTYIDEGFDFLGQNLRRYGGKPLVKPSKKNTHAFLEKVRGIIGANKALSQTALIGLLNPVIRGWANHHRHCVAKDTFNRVDHEIWQRLWQWARRRHPKKSRAWAKKRYFPALGNRSWVFAAKTRQRTPDGHPTWKHLVKAGDTPIRRHIKIRQAANRFDPQWTAYFADRAFHKKFGIHRHQAGINPL
;
A
#
# COMPACT_ATOMS: atom_id res chain seq x y z
N MET A 1 19.85 -1.80 29.30
CA MET A 1 20.29 -1.79 27.91
C MET A 1 19.74 -0.57 27.14
N LEU A 2 18.49 -0.51 26.65
CA LEU A 2 18.05 0.65 25.83
C LEU A 2 18.10 2.00 26.56
N GLU A 3 17.64 2.08 27.78
CA GLU A 3 17.64 3.32 28.57
C GLU A 3 19.03 3.72 29.07
N ASN A 4 19.79 2.73 29.55
CA ASN A 4 21.05 2.99 30.28
C ASN A 4 22.29 2.99 29.39
N GLU A 5 22.20 2.44 28.16
CA GLU A 5 23.32 2.31 27.25
C GLU A 5 23.06 2.99 25.91
N VAL A 6 21.98 2.62 25.23
CA VAL A 6 21.71 3.12 23.87
C VAL A 6 21.26 4.58 23.88
N ARG A 7 20.38 4.97 24.80
CA ARG A 7 19.90 6.35 24.89
C ARG A 7 21.01 7.36 25.17
N PRO A 8 21.90 7.15 26.13
CA PRO A 8 23.04 8.06 26.36
C PRO A 8 23.98 8.17 25.16
N LEU A 9 24.24 7.07 24.43
CA LEU A 9 25.02 7.11 23.20
C LEU A 9 24.39 7.96 22.10
N VAL A 10 23.07 7.82 21.93
CA VAL A 10 22.32 8.64 20.96
C VAL A 10 22.31 10.12 21.38
N GLU A 11 22.12 10.41 22.66
CA GLU A 11 22.13 11.77 23.19
C GLU A 11 23.51 12.42 23.02
N ALA A 12 24.62 11.70 23.32
CA ALA A 12 25.97 12.18 23.08
C ALA A 12 26.23 12.48 21.59
N PHE A 13 25.87 11.55 20.71
CA PHE A 13 26.00 11.72 19.26
C PHE A 13 25.24 12.94 18.72
N LEU A 14 24.03 13.17 19.23
CA LEU A 14 23.20 14.32 18.81
C LEU A 14 23.75 15.62 19.36
N LYS A 15 24.21 15.64 20.61
CA LYS A 15 24.77 16.81 21.29
C LYS A 15 25.97 17.40 20.55
N GLU A 16 26.87 16.56 20.04
CA GLU A 16 28.00 16.98 19.19
C GLU A 16 27.58 17.74 17.92
N ARG A 17 26.33 17.54 17.49
CA ARG A 17 25.72 18.15 16.29
C ARG A 17 24.73 19.26 16.61
N GLY A 18 24.71 19.73 17.86
CA GLY A 18 23.78 20.76 18.31
C GLY A 18 22.31 20.34 18.37
N LEU A 19 22.06 19.00 18.40
CA LEU A 19 20.70 18.45 18.45
C LEU A 19 20.42 17.83 19.82
N THR A 20 19.15 17.83 20.22
CA THR A 20 18.69 17.19 21.47
C THR A 20 17.48 16.31 21.21
N LEU A 21 17.36 15.22 21.99
CA LEU A 21 16.14 14.42 22.00
C LEU A 21 15.02 15.21 22.67
N SER A 22 13.84 15.25 22.03
CA SER A 22 12.64 15.81 22.65
C SER A 22 12.09 14.83 23.69
N PRO A 23 11.99 15.20 24.99
CA PRO A 23 11.43 14.31 26.02
C PRO A 23 10.03 13.86 25.70
N ASP A 24 9.18 14.78 25.21
CA ASP A 24 7.76 14.49 24.92
C ASP A 24 7.55 13.55 23.73
N LYS A 25 8.54 13.50 22.81
CA LYS A 25 8.46 12.72 21.58
C LYS A 25 9.28 11.43 21.61
N THR A 26 10.16 11.29 22.61
CA THR A 26 11.02 10.11 22.76
C THR A 26 10.37 9.13 23.72
N ARG A 27 9.96 7.98 23.19
CA ARG A 27 9.30 6.92 23.98
C ARG A 27 9.98 5.58 23.73
N LEU A 28 10.21 4.84 24.80
CA LEU A 28 10.52 3.43 24.73
C LEU A 28 9.20 2.64 24.62
N THR A 29 9.12 1.80 23.60
CA THR A 29 7.93 0.98 23.36
C THR A 29 8.33 -0.48 23.21
N TYR A 30 7.66 -1.36 23.91
CA TYR A 30 7.83 -2.80 23.74
C TYR A 30 7.30 -3.25 22.38
N ILE A 31 8.05 -4.09 21.68
CA ILE A 31 7.69 -4.57 20.34
C ILE A 31 6.38 -5.37 20.32
N ASP A 32 5.98 -5.94 21.47
CA ASP A 32 4.72 -6.67 21.62
C ASP A 32 3.51 -5.75 21.71
N GLU A 33 3.69 -4.54 22.21
CA GLU A 33 2.67 -3.47 22.15
C GLU A 33 2.61 -2.85 20.76
N GLY A 34 3.78 -2.70 20.14
CA GLY A 34 3.96 -2.12 18.82
C GLY A 34 3.84 -0.61 18.79
N PHE A 35 4.29 -0.02 17.71
CA PHE A 35 4.20 1.42 17.48
C PHE A 35 3.94 1.73 16.00
N ASP A 36 3.35 2.90 15.76
CA ASP A 36 3.10 3.40 14.43
C ASP A 36 4.24 4.31 13.97
N PHE A 37 4.82 4.01 12.80
CA PHE A 37 5.86 4.82 12.18
C PHE A 37 5.59 4.93 10.67
N LEU A 38 5.60 6.16 10.14
CA LEU A 38 5.38 6.47 8.72
C LEU A 38 4.14 5.78 8.11
N GLY A 39 3.05 5.71 8.88
CA GLY A 39 1.81 5.08 8.44
C GLY A 39 1.80 3.56 8.51
N GLN A 40 2.81 2.96 9.13
CA GLN A 40 2.97 1.54 9.32
C GLN A 40 2.98 1.21 10.81
N ASN A 41 2.43 0.07 11.18
CA ASN A 41 2.48 -0.48 12.53
C ASN A 41 3.54 -1.57 12.57
N LEU A 42 4.54 -1.40 13.44
CA LEU A 42 5.56 -2.40 13.73
C LEU A 42 5.19 -3.08 15.05
N ARG A 43 4.98 -4.37 15.00
CA ARG A 43 4.58 -5.16 16.17
C ARG A 43 5.02 -6.61 16.04
N ARG A 44 5.24 -7.28 17.17
CA ARG A 44 5.40 -8.74 17.22
C ARG A 44 4.02 -9.42 17.25
N TYR A 45 3.79 -10.34 16.31
CA TYR A 45 2.58 -11.14 16.20
C TYR A 45 2.96 -12.61 16.25
N GLY A 46 2.52 -13.36 17.26
CA GLY A 46 2.86 -14.77 17.41
C GLY A 46 4.37 -15.04 17.37
N GLY A 47 5.16 -14.25 18.11
CA GLY A 47 6.62 -14.37 18.16
C GLY A 47 7.38 -13.77 16.98
N LYS A 48 6.69 -13.34 15.89
CA LYS A 48 7.34 -12.79 14.67
C LYS A 48 7.12 -11.28 14.56
N PRO A 49 8.18 -10.47 14.38
CA PRO A 49 8.02 -9.05 14.11
C PRO A 49 7.45 -8.85 12.69
N LEU A 50 6.33 -8.17 12.60
CA LEU A 50 5.66 -7.85 11.33
C LEU A 50 5.45 -6.36 11.19
N VAL A 51 5.50 -5.90 9.94
CA VAL A 51 5.13 -4.55 9.55
C VAL A 51 3.81 -4.63 8.79
N LYS A 52 2.80 -3.89 9.26
CA LYS A 52 1.47 -3.82 8.63
C LYS A 52 1.08 -2.35 8.39
N PRO A 53 0.14 -2.04 7.47
CA PRO A 53 -0.45 -0.70 7.43
C PRO A 53 -1.08 -0.36 8.79
N SER A 54 -0.81 0.84 9.32
CA SER A 54 -1.39 1.25 10.60
C SER A 54 -2.89 1.46 10.49
N LYS A 55 -3.61 1.26 11.59
CA LYS A 55 -5.06 1.49 11.65
C LYS A 55 -5.38 2.96 11.33
N LYS A 56 -4.60 3.89 11.89
CA LYS A 56 -4.74 5.34 11.67
C LYS A 56 -4.57 5.70 10.19
N ASN A 57 -3.52 5.20 9.54
CA ASN A 57 -3.28 5.46 8.12
C ASN A 57 -4.36 4.86 7.22
N THR A 58 -4.78 3.62 7.50
CA THR A 58 -5.86 2.96 6.76
C THR A 58 -7.18 3.73 6.89
N HIS A 59 -7.52 4.23 8.09
CA HIS A 59 -8.71 5.03 8.30
C HIS A 59 -8.64 6.36 7.54
N ALA A 60 -7.51 7.08 7.64
CA ALA A 60 -7.31 8.35 6.92
C ALA A 60 -7.41 8.18 5.39
N PHE A 61 -6.87 7.07 4.86
CA PHE A 61 -7.02 6.73 3.45
C PHE A 61 -8.49 6.49 3.06
N LEU A 62 -9.24 5.73 3.86
CA LEU A 62 -10.66 5.47 3.60
C LEU A 62 -11.49 6.75 3.70
N GLU A 63 -11.21 7.64 4.65
CA GLU A 63 -11.87 8.95 4.73
C GLU A 63 -11.58 9.82 3.50
N LYS A 64 -10.33 9.82 3.02
CA LYS A 64 -9.98 10.52 1.76
C LYS A 64 -10.78 9.97 0.57
N VAL A 65 -10.89 8.66 0.43
CA VAL A 65 -11.69 8.02 -0.64
C VAL A 65 -13.17 8.36 -0.50
N ARG A 66 -13.71 8.31 0.72
CA ARG A 66 -15.11 8.68 1.02
C ARG A 66 -15.37 10.15 0.67
N GLY A 67 -14.45 11.03 1.00
CA GLY A 67 -14.52 12.46 0.65
C GLY A 67 -14.58 12.67 -0.86
N ILE A 68 -13.71 12.00 -1.63
CA ILE A 68 -13.73 12.06 -3.10
C ILE A 68 -15.07 11.59 -3.66
N ILE A 69 -15.59 10.45 -3.20
CA ILE A 69 -16.87 9.91 -3.67
C ILE A 69 -18.03 10.84 -3.28
N GLY A 70 -18.01 11.38 -2.07
CA GLY A 70 -19.04 12.26 -1.52
C GLY A 70 -19.12 13.62 -2.23
N ALA A 71 -17.98 14.22 -2.52
CA ALA A 71 -17.89 15.50 -3.24
C ALA A 71 -18.28 15.36 -4.71
N ASN A 72 -18.17 14.18 -5.30
CA ASN A 72 -18.33 13.95 -6.74
C ASN A 72 -19.58 13.12 -7.09
N LYS A 73 -20.72 13.45 -6.50
CA LYS A 73 -21.98 12.73 -6.70
C LYS A 73 -22.49 12.78 -8.15
N ALA A 74 -22.24 13.89 -8.86
CA ALA A 74 -22.72 14.13 -10.22
C ALA A 74 -21.74 13.69 -11.32
N LEU A 75 -20.48 13.37 -10.99
CA LEU A 75 -19.47 12.97 -11.97
C LEU A 75 -19.87 11.72 -12.76
N SER A 76 -19.37 11.63 -14.01
CA SER A 76 -19.44 10.37 -14.76
C SER A 76 -18.61 9.28 -14.05
N GLN A 77 -19.00 8.03 -14.24
CA GLN A 77 -18.27 6.89 -13.67
C GLN A 77 -16.79 6.88 -14.11
N THR A 78 -16.53 7.19 -15.38
CA THR A 78 -15.18 7.25 -15.95
C THR A 78 -14.31 8.31 -15.27
N ALA A 79 -14.89 9.50 -14.99
CA ALA A 79 -14.19 10.57 -14.30
C ALA A 79 -13.92 10.21 -12.84
N LEU A 80 -14.91 9.63 -12.14
CA LEU A 80 -14.72 9.18 -10.76
C LEU A 80 -13.63 8.11 -10.63
N ILE A 81 -13.58 7.13 -11.55
CA ILE A 81 -12.49 6.15 -11.61
C ILE A 81 -11.13 6.85 -11.82
N GLY A 82 -11.12 7.90 -12.65
CA GLY A 82 -9.91 8.70 -12.89
C GLY A 82 -9.35 9.36 -11.64
N LEU A 83 -10.23 9.85 -10.76
CA LEU A 83 -9.84 10.45 -9.48
C LEU A 83 -9.40 9.41 -8.44
N LEU A 84 -10.08 8.27 -8.38
CA LEU A 84 -9.81 7.25 -7.36
C LEU A 84 -8.57 6.41 -7.65
N ASN A 85 -8.32 6.04 -8.91
CA ASN A 85 -7.24 5.13 -9.27
C ASN A 85 -5.84 5.60 -8.83
N PRO A 86 -5.44 6.88 -9.02
CA PRO A 86 -4.15 7.36 -8.53
C PRO A 86 -4.03 7.26 -7.00
N VAL A 87 -5.10 7.57 -6.28
CA VAL A 87 -5.13 7.55 -4.80
C VAL A 87 -5.00 6.13 -4.28
N ILE A 88 -5.77 5.17 -4.84
CA ILE A 88 -5.72 3.76 -4.45
C ILE A 88 -4.36 3.16 -4.78
N ARG A 89 -3.86 3.41 -6.01
CA ARG A 89 -2.57 2.88 -6.47
C ARG A 89 -1.40 3.43 -5.66
N GLY A 90 -1.42 4.74 -5.36
CA GLY A 90 -0.38 5.37 -4.55
C GLY A 90 -0.32 4.79 -3.14
N TRP A 91 -1.48 4.64 -2.47
CA TRP A 91 -1.57 4.07 -1.13
C TRP A 91 -1.16 2.59 -1.10
N ALA A 92 -1.63 1.78 -2.05
CA ALA A 92 -1.28 0.38 -2.14
C ALA A 92 0.23 0.18 -2.42
N ASN A 93 0.81 0.99 -3.31
CA ASN A 93 2.25 0.96 -3.59
C ASN A 93 3.10 1.36 -2.38
N HIS A 94 2.64 2.32 -1.57
CA HIS A 94 3.32 2.70 -0.33
C HIS A 94 3.40 1.52 0.64
N HIS A 95 2.35 0.72 0.75
CA HIS A 95 2.28 -0.42 1.67
C HIS A 95 2.63 -1.78 1.06
N ARG A 96 3.05 -1.84 -0.21
CA ARG A 96 3.31 -3.13 -0.88
C ARG A 96 4.47 -3.95 -0.31
N HIS A 97 5.31 -3.35 0.53
CA HIS A 97 6.41 -4.06 1.22
C HIS A 97 5.99 -4.63 2.58
N CYS A 98 4.82 -4.26 3.07
CA CYS A 98 4.26 -4.70 4.34
C CYS A 98 3.44 -5.99 4.20
N VAL A 99 3.09 -6.59 5.34
CA VAL A 99 2.07 -7.64 5.41
C VAL A 99 0.69 -6.97 5.32
N ALA A 100 0.28 -6.63 4.08
CA ALA A 100 -0.85 -5.74 3.83
C ALA A 100 -2.05 -6.40 3.14
N LYS A 101 -1.97 -7.67 2.73
CA LYS A 101 -2.98 -8.30 1.86
C LYS A 101 -4.38 -8.26 2.44
N ASP A 102 -4.54 -8.63 3.71
CA ASP A 102 -5.83 -8.59 4.40
C ASP A 102 -6.38 -7.16 4.51
N THR A 103 -5.48 -6.19 4.79
CA THR A 103 -5.86 -4.77 4.84
C THR A 103 -6.28 -4.27 3.46
N PHE A 104 -5.61 -4.67 2.39
CA PHE A 104 -5.97 -4.33 1.02
C PHE A 104 -7.35 -4.87 0.65
N ASN A 105 -7.62 -6.14 0.95
CA ASN A 105 -8.92 -6.76 0.66
C ASN A 105 -10.06 -6.08 1.44
N ARG A 106 -9.82 -5.74 2.72
CA ARG A 106 -10.80 -5.00 3.53
C ARG A 106 -11.08 -3.62 2.94
N VAL A 107 -10.03 -2.89 2.56
CA VAL A 107 -10.13 -1.57 1.94
C VAL A 107 -10.90 -1.64 0.61
N ASP A 108 -10.60 -2.60 -0.25
CA ASP A 108 -11.31 -2.81 -1.50
C ASP A 108 -12.80 -3.06 -1.28
N HIS A 109 -13.14 -3.84 -0.24
CA HIS A 109 -14.54 -4.10 0.12
C HIS A 109 -15.26 -2.82 0.58
N GLU A 110 -14.64 -2.01 1.44
CA GLU A 110 -15.23 -0.74 1.90
C GLU A 110 -15.40 0.26 0.76
N ILE A 111 -14.43 0.36 -0.15
CA ILE A 111 -14.54 1.21 -1.34
C ILE A 111 -15.68 0.71 -2.23
N TRP A 112 -15.77 -0.59 -2.44
CA TRP A 112 -16.86 -1.18 -3.22
C TRP A 112 -18.23 -0.86 -2.64
N GLN A 113 -18.41 -0.98 -1.31
CA GLN A 113 -19.66 -0.64 -0.63
C GLN A 113 -20.07 0.82 -0.86
N ARG A 114 -19.10 1.75 -0.78
CA ARG A 114 -19.34 3.19 -1.00
C ARG A 114 -19.72 3.49 -2.45
N LEU A 115 -19.07 2.85 -3.41
CA LEU A 115 -19.38 2.99 -4.83
C LEU A 115 -20.74 2.36 -5.18
N TRP A 116 -21.12 1.26 -4.53
CA TRP A 116 -22.44 0.67 -4.67
C TRP A 116 -23.53 1.63 -4.18
N GLN A 117 -23.34 2.27 -3.02
CA GLN A 117 -24.24 3.30 -2.51
C GLN A 117 -24.32 4.50 -3.46
N TRP A 118 -23.17 4.96 -3.98
CA TRP A 118 -23.10 6.04 -4.96
C TRP A 118 -23.91 5.70 -6.23
N ALA A 119 -23.72 4.52 -6.79
CA ALA A 119 -24.44 4.07 -7.98
C ALA A 119 -25.96 3.99 -7.76
N ARG A 120 -26.39 3.47 -6.60
CA ARG A 120 -27.82 3.36 -6.27
C ARG A 120 -28.50 4.70 -6.03
N ARG A 121 -27.83 5.64 -5.37
CA ARG A 121 -28.38 6.99 -5.12
C ARG A 121 -28.61 7.79 -6.41
N ARG A 122 -27.89 7.51 -7.46
CA ARG A 122 -28.06 8.18 -8.77
C ARG A 122 -29.33 7.74 -9.50
N HIS A 123 -29.84 6.55 -9.21
CA HIS A 123 -30.98 5.96 -9.88
C HIS A 123 -31.92 5.29 -8.88
N PRO A 124 -32.58 6.09 -8.02
CA PRO A 124 -33.41 5.54 -6.94
C PRO A 124 -34.58 4.69 -7.43
N LYS A 125 -35.09 5.00 -8.62
CA LYS A 125 -36.24 4.27 -9.25
C LYS A 125 -35.80 3.01 -10.02
N LYS A 126 -34.47 2.73 -10.15
CA LYS A 126 -33.98 1.54 -10.87
C LYS A 126 -33.68 0.38 -9.92
N SER A 127 -33.89 -0.85 -10.40
CA SER A 127 -33.63 -2.07 -9.65
C SER A 127 -32.13 -2.25 -9.33
N ARG A 128 -31.83 -3.07 -8.31
CA ARG A 128 -30.45 -3.46 -7.97
C ARG A 128 -29.76 -4.18 -9.14
N ALA A 129 -30.49 -5.03 -9.86
CA ALA A 129 -29.97 -5.74 -11.03
C ALA A 129 -29.58 -4.78 -12.15
N TRP A 130 -30.38 -3.74 -12.40
CA TRP A 130 -30.03 -2.72 -13.34
C TRP A 130 -28.77 -1.95 -12.94
N ALA A 131 -28.65 -1.53 -11.67
CA ALA A 131 -27.49 -0.83 -11.16
C ALA A 131 -26.22 -1.68 -11.27
N LYS A 132 -26.32 -2.99 -10.97
CA LYS A 132 -25.23 -3.95 -11.16
C LYS A 132 -24.80 -4.00 -12.63
N LYS A 133 -25.73 -4.25 -13.55
CA LYS A 133 -25.43 -4.35 -15.00
C LYS A 133 -24.80 -3.05 -15.53
N ARG A 134 -25.26 -1.89 -15.05
CA ARG A 134 -24.82 -0.57 -15.52
C ARG A 134 -23.43 -0.17 -14.99
N TYR A 135 -23.16 -0.40 -13.71
CA TYR A 135 -21.99 0.15 -13.01
C TYR A 135 -20.95 -0.89 -12.61
N PHE A 136 -21.35 -2.16 -12.52
CA PHE A 136 -20.50 -3.26 -12.06
C PHE A 136 -20.57 -4.46 -13.00
N PRO A 137 -20.21 -4.30 -14.29
CA PRO A 137 -20.19 -5.41 -15.24
C PRO A 137 -19.20 -6.50 -14.82
N ALA A 138 -19.32 -7.66 -15.44
CA ALA A 138 -18.25 -8.65 -15.46
C ALA A 138 -17.22 -8.26 -16.51
N LEU A 139 -15.93 -8.35 -16.17
CA LEU A 139 -14.80 -8.12 -17.05
C LEU A 139 -13.84 -9.31 -16.98
N GLY A 140 -13.75 -10.07 -18.03
CA GLY A 140 -13.06 -11.37 -18.04
C GLY A 140 -13.63 -12.28 -16.95
N ASN A 141 -12.76 -12.88 -16.16
CA ASN A 141 -13.15 -13.80 -15.07
C ASN A 141 -13.59 -13.07 -13.77
N ARG A 142 -13.71 -11.73 -13.79
CA ARG A 142 -14.07 -10.96 -12.60
C ARG A 142 -15.49 -10.44 -12.72
N SER A 143 -16.32 -10.75 -11.72
CA SER A 143 -17.66 -10.16 -11.56
C SER A 143 -17.60 -8.93 -10.65
N TRP A 144 -18.63 -8.09 -10.74
CA TRP A 144 -18.78 -6.89 -9.88
C TRP A 144 -17.62 -5.89 -9.98
N VAL A 145 -17.08 -5.69 -11.18
CA VAL A 145 -16.01 -4.70 -11.40
C VAL A 145 -16.62 -3.33 -11.62
N PHE A 146 -16.27 -2.34 -10.78
CA PHE A 146 -16.69 -0.95 -11.01
C PHE A 146 -15.96 -0.41 -12.25
N ALA A 147 -16.66 -0.41 -13.41
CA ALA A 147 -16.05 -0.11 -14.70
C ALA A 147 -17.02 0.55 -15.67
N ALA A 148 -16.47 1.41 -16.51
CA ALA A 148 -17.22 2.09 -17.58
C ALA A 148 -16.53 1.90 -18.94
N LYS A 149 -17.33 1.80 -19.99
CA LYS A 149 -16.83 1.87 -21.37
C LYS A 149 -16.26 3.27 -21.62
N THR A 150 -15.13 3.32 -22.27
CA THR A 150 -14.53 4.58 -22.73
C THR A 150 -14.97 4.89 -24.16
N ARG A 151 -14.69 6.10 -24.61
CA ARG A 151 -14.87 6.45 -26.02
C ARG A 151 -13.79 5.85 -26.94
N GLN A 152 -12.66 5.46 -26.36
CA GLN A 152 -11.58 4.81 -27.11
C GLN A 152 -11.97 3.40 -27.47
N ARG A 153 -11.57 2.97 -28.66
CA ARG A 153 -11.75 1.61 -29.14
C ARG A 153 -10.39 0.94 -29.29
N THR A 154 -10.37 -0.38 -29.20
CA THR A 154 -9.20 -1.19 -29.57
C THR A 154 -9.01 -1.13 -31.10
N PRO A 155 -7.83 -1.52 -31.63
CA PRO A 155 -7.64 -1.65 -33.07
C PRO A 155 -8.73 -2.49 -33.75
N ASP A 156 -9.25 -3.51 -33.06
CA ASP A 156 -10.32 -4.39 -33.53
C ASP A 156 -11.74 -3.78 -33.39
N GLY A 157 -11.84 -2.48 -33.08
CA GLY A 157 -13.10 -1.74 -32.98
C GLY A 157 -13.91 -1.95 -31.69
N HIS A 158 -13.45 -2.80 -30.72
CA HIS A 158 -14.15 -3.04 -29.48
C HIS A 158 -13.98 -1.88 -28.48
N PRO A 159 -15.00 -1.56 -27.68
CA PRO A 159 -14.92 -0.50 -26.68
C PRO A 159 -13.91 -0.89 -25.59
N THR A 160 -12.99 0.02 -25.27
CA THR A 160 -12.09 -0.17 -24.12
C THR A 160 -12.82 0.11 -22.81
N TRP A 161 -12.32 -0.48 -21.72
CA TRP A 161 -12.90 -0.32 -20.40
C TRP A 161 -11.95 0.39 -19.45
N LYS A 162 -12.44 1.38 -18.75
CA LYS A 162 -11.77 1.98 -17.60
C LYS A 162 -12.37 1.40 -16.34
N HIS A 163 -11.57 0.76 -15.52
CA HIS A 163 -12.02 0.10 -14.30
C HIS A 163 -11.29 0.62 -13.07
N LEU A 164 -11.92 0.44 -11.93
CA LEU A 164 -11.32 0.77 -10.64
C LEU A 164 -10.21 -0.22 -10.32
N VAL A 165 -9.05 0.30 -9.92
CA VAL A 165 -7.93 -0.50 -9.42
C VAL A 165 -8.30 -1.05 -8.05
N LYS A 166 -7.95 -2.31 -7.78
CA LYS A 166 -8.03 -2.90 -6.46
C LYS A 166 -6.67 -2.83 -5.77
N ALA A 167 -6.65 -2.41 -4.51
CA ALA A 167 -5.45 -2.47 -3.69
C ALA A 167 -4.95 -3.91 -3.54
N GLY A 168 -5.89 -4.87 -3.42
CA GLY A 168 -5.62 -6.30 -3.34
C GLY A 168 -4.89 -6.89 -4.55
N ASP A 169 -4.95 -6.26 -5.71
CA ASP A 169 -4.20 -6.70 -6.90
C ASP A 169 -2.72 -6.29 -6.85
N THR A 170 -2.35 -5.37 -5.94
CA THR A 170 -0.96 -4.94 -5.78
C THR A 170 -0.11 -6.09 -5.23
N PRO A 171 0.95 -6.51 -5.95
CA PRO A 171 1.82 -7.57 -5.48
C PRO A 171 2.63 -7.11 -4.26
N ILE A 172 2.71 -7.97 -3.24
CA ILE A 172 3.56 -7.72 -2.09
C ILE A 172 5.02 -7.94 -2.50
N ARG A 173 5.84 -6.90 -2.38
CA ARG A 173 7.27 -6.94 -2.70
C ARG A 173 8.07 -6.61 -1.44
N ARG A 174 8.55 -7.63 -0.77
CA ARG A 174 9.38 -7.45 0.44
C ARG A 174 10.74 -6.86 0.07
N HIS A 175 11.29 -6.06 0.97
CA HIS A 175 12.69 -5.62 0.84
C HIS A 175 13.63 -6.81 1.02
N ILE A 176 14.55 -6.95 0.09
CA ILE A 176 15.64 -7.91 0.24
C ILE A 176 16.60 -7.31 1.28
N LYS A 177 16.91 -8.06 2.34
CA LYS A 177 17.85 -7.62 3.37
C LYS A 177 19.20 -7.29 2.74
N ILE A 178 19.82 -6.21 3.20
CA ILE A 178 21.23 -5.91 2.89
C ILE A 178 22.09 -6.76 3.81
N ARG A 179 23.18 -7.30 3.30
CA ARG A 179 24.17 -7.99 4.15
C ARG A 179 24.72 -7.00 5.17
N GLN A 180 24.89 -7.43 6.42
CA GLN A 180 25.24 -6.52 7.52
C GLN A 180 26.54 -5.75 7.28
N ALA A 181 27.55 -6.40 6.69
CA ALA A 181 28.84 -5.79 6.37
C ALA A 181 28.83 -4.98 5.07
N ALA A 182 27.74 -5.04 4.26
CA ALA A 182 27.73 -4.40 2.94
C ALA A 182 27.65 -2.88 3.05
N ASN A 183 28.66 -2.21 2.55
CA ASN A 183 28.76 -0.76 2.44
C ASN A 183 28.70 -0.35 0.97
N ARG A 184 27.76 0.54 0.62
CA ARG A 184 27.58 0.99 -0.76
C ARG A 184 28.73 1.84 -1.29
N PHE A 185 29.50 2.44 -0.39
CA PHE A 185 30.63 3.30 -0.73
C PHE A 185 31.95 2.53 -0.78
N ASP A 186 31.95 1.25 -0.45
CA ASP A 186 33.12 0.39 -0.49
C ASP A 186 33.14 -0.38 -1.82
N PRO A 187 34.22 -0.22 -2.63
CA PRO A 187 34.35 -0.83 -3.95
C PRO A 187 34.15 -2.34 -3.98
N GLN A 188 34.55 -3.05 -2.92
CA GLN A 188 34.38 -4.50 -2.83
C GLN A 188 32.92 -4.97 -2.91
N TRP A 189 31.95 -4.08 -2.59
CA TRP A 189 30.52 -4.39 -2.60
C TRP A 189 29.80 -3.93 -3.88
N THR A 190 30.52 -3.34 -4.84
CA THR A 190 29.92 -2.79 -6.08
C THR A 190 29.14 -3.87 -6.85
N ALA A 191 29.75 -5.05 -7.04
CA ALA A 191 29.09 -6.18 -7.72
C ALA A 191 27.83 -6.66 -6.97
N TYR A 192 27.88 -6.73 -5.65
CA TYR A 192 26.75 -7.10 -4.81
C TYR A 192 25.56 -6.12 -4.97
N PHE A 193 25.84 -4.81 -4.98
CA PHE A 193 24.78 -3.81 -5.12
C PHE A 193 24.23 -3.74 -6.55
N ALA A 194 25.05 -3.99 -7.58
CA ALA A 194 24.64 -4.11 -8.95
C ALA A 194 23.69 -5.30 -9.16
N ASP A 195 24.07 -6.49 -8.67
CA ASP A 195 23.23 -7.69 -8.68
C ASP A 195 21.89 -7.47 -7.93
N ARG A 196 21.97 -6.84 -6.75
CA ARG A 196 20.78 -6.47 -5.97
C ARG A 196 19.85 -5.51 -6.73
N ALA A 197 20.39 -4.52 -7.45
CA ALA A 197 19.62 -3.59 -8.26
C ALA A 197 18.94 -4.31 -9.44
N PHE A 198 19.65 -5.22 -10.10
CA PHE A 198 19.12 -6.06 -11.16
C PHE A 198 17.93 -6.91 -10.66
N HIS A 199 18.10 -7.64 -9.57
CA HIS A 199 17.02 -8.45 -8.99
C HIS A 199 15.81 -7.61 -8.56
N LYS A 200 16.02 -6.40 -8.05
CA LYS A 200 14.95 -5.46 -7.72
C LYS A 200 14.18 -5.02 -8.97
N LYS A 201 14.88 -4.76 -10.08
CA LYS A 201 14.29 -4.30 -11.34
C LYS A 201 13.47 -5.39 -12.02
N PHE A 202 14.00 -6.60 -12.10
CA PHE A 202 13.39 -7.71 -12.84
C PHE A 202 12.50 -8.64 -12.00
N GLY A 203 12.39 -8.40 -10.69
CA GLY A 203 11.48 -9.16 -9.82
C GLY A 203 11.90 -10.63 -9.60
N ILE A 204 13.13 -10.99 -9.93
CA ILE A 204 13.67 -12.34 -9.73
C ILE A 204 14.02 -12.47 -8.25
N HIS A 205 13.10 -13.02 -7.47
CA HIS A 205 13.42 -13.48 -6.12
C HIS A 205 14.17 -14.78 -6.23
N ARG A 206 15.48 -14.79 -6.02
CA ARG A 206 16.20 -16.00 -5.65
C ARG A 206 15.70 -16.45 -4.26
N HIS A 207 14.63 -17.21 -4.24
CA HIS A 207 14.50 -18.30 -3.28
C HIS A 207 15.44 -19.39 -3.77
N GLN A 208 16.39 -19.77 -2.93
CA GLN A 208 17.38 -20.83 -3.14
C GLN A 208 18.65 -20.40 -3.92
N ALA A 209 19.56 -19.83 -3.21
CA ALA A 209 20.92 -20.30 -3.25
C ALA A 209 21.34 -20.45 -1.78
N GLY A 210 21.27 -21.68 -1.31
CA GLY A 210 22.00 -22.09 -0.12
C GLY A 210 23.49 -21.85 -0.34
N ILE A 211 23.95 -20.73 0.14
CA ILE A 211 25.33 -20.48 0.46
C ILE A 211 25.26 -19.99 1.89
N ASN A 212 25.38 -20.92 2.81
CA ASN A 212 25.88 -20.65 4.13
C ASN A 212 27.33 -20.19 3.93
N PRO A 213 27.70 -18.98 4.24
CA PRO A 213 29.11 -18.68 4.53
C PRO A 213 29.31 -18.94 6.00
N LEU A 214 30.37 -19.69 6.28
CA LEU A 214 31.06 -19.83 7.54
C LEU A 214 31.21 -18.50 8.25
#